data_f507e4f28621766173c0c6f4845ef3e4
#
_entry.id   f507e4f28621766173c0c6f4845ef3e4
#
_cell.length_a   1.000
_cell.length_b   1.000
_cell.length_c   1.000
_cell.angle_alpha   90.00
_cell.angle_beta   90.00
_cell.angle_gamma   90.00
#
_symmetry.space_group_name_H-M   'P 1'
#
loop_
_entity.id
_entity.type
_entity.pdbx_description
1 polymer ?
#
loop_
_entity_poly.entity_id
_entity_poly.type
_entity_poly.pdbx_seq_one_letter_code
_entity_poly.pdbx_strand_id
1 'polypeptide(L)'
;MKEPLPPELAKNRAASIGLLGLAMLALARASAPAAASAVAPIAADTNSYVNFDVALYVEIRDMRHMASDPKWMEESWNLISHSMKVEKVWLETYRAGEQTPEADVRKVKAFFAGKGIKTSGGMMAYVGRPGDGLTGFCYSNPTDREHFRKLVAFTAGLFDEMIFDDLFIFDCRCELCQKAKGDLSWTEYRLKVMKEVGENLVVKNAKSVNPKINLIIKPPNWYEQYQFSGYNLEAQSKAFDMIYAGTETRDPENTVMHLQPYQSYDIMRYFEHIKPGKFGGGWVDPGARQTLNRYTEQLEDTLFAKPREITLWSYGNALEALRKADGTTEITSILYADAGDTFQMLDSFLGKLGQPYGVASYKPYHSSGEMYLHNYIGMIGVPMDLYPEFPDDRGTIFLTESAKFDPDLVSKIWKHLNEDKTVIITSGLLKALEGKGVEKIVEVQDTGRKALVNQFTYRRIMDEEPANVYTSDSAMLIPELAYGLVDSEEIIQGIYKDNNRYPLLLQVRGLTKGRFFILTIPENFDDLYHLPQEVLSQIRRDMMEDIPVYLDSPARVCLFTYDNNTFIAKSYLPYPSRYNIVVKKAGARLFELESGRELPGYVKGGTTVFEVLHEPRTYNVYRFE
;
A
#
# COMPACT_ATOMS: atom_id res chain seq x y z
N MET A 1 -19.77 -41.31 22.46
CA MET A 1 -20.40 -41.43 23.78
C MET A 1 -19.92 -40.25 24.58
N LYS A 2 -20.81 -39.27 24.82
CA LYS A 2 -20.55 -38.09 25.64
C LYS A 2 -21.19 -38.32 26.98
N GLU A 3 -20.41 -38.30 28.05
CA GLU A 3 -20.93 -38.22 29.40
C GLU A 3 -21.27 -36.79 29.78
N PRO A 4 -22.35 -36.54 30.53
CA PRO A 4 -22.74 -35.19 30.94
C PRO A 4 -22.11 -34.82 32.29
N LEU A 5 -21.72 -33.57 32.44
CA LEU A 5 -21.29 -32.92 33.67
C LEU A 5 -22.47 -32.72 34.64
N PRO A 6 -22.25 -32.84 35.97
CA PRO A 6 -23.31 -32.69 36.97
C PRO A 6 -23.64 -31.22 37.27
N PRO A 7 -24.89 -30.95 37.71
CA PRO A 7 -25.35 -29.60 38.04
C PRO A 7 -25.25 -29.34 39.54
N GLU A 8 -24.29 -28.50 39.96
CA GLU A 8 -24.37 -27.79 41.25
C GLU A 8 -23.41 -26.62 41.26
N LEU A 9 -24.01 -25.42 41.16
CA LEU A 9 -23.49 -24.12 41.68
C LEU A 9 -24.35 -22.96 41.17
N ALA A 10 -25.63 -23.05 41.46
CA ALA A 10 -26.53 -21.93 41.42
C ALA A 10 -27.20 -21.83 42.78
N LYS A 11 -26.64 -21.02 43.67
CA LYS A 11 -27.32 -20.35 44.81
C LYS A 11 -26.30 -19.59 45.65
N ASN A 12 -26.61 -18.36 45.86
CA ASN A 12 -26.11 -17.39 46.85
C ASN A 12 -25.32 -16.19 46.27
N ARG A 13 -26.06 -15.18 45.95
CA ARG A 13 -25.75 -13.78 46.27
C ARG A 13 -27.01 -12.93 46.06
N ALA A 14 -27.89 -12.96 47.05
CA ALA A 14 -28.81 -11.87 47.31
C ALA A 14 -28.50 -11.38 48.74
N ALA A 15 -28.65 -10.07 48.91
CA ALA A 15 -28.59 -9.35 50.19
C ALA A 15 -27.23 -8.73 50.57
N SER A 16 -27.08 -7.45 50.28
CA SER A 16 -26.70 -6.44 51.26
C SER A 16 -26.86 -5.03 50.60
N ILE A 17 -28.04 -4.46 50.72
CA ILE A 17 -28.30 -3.04 50.55
C ILE A 17 -28.04 -2.42 51.92
N GLY A 18 -26.99 -1.62 52.04
CA GLY A 18 -26.70 -0.78 53.18
C GLY A 18 -26.60 0.68 52.75
N LEU A 19 -27.61 1.45 53.19
CA LEU A 19 -27.66 2.91 53.09
C LEU A 19 -26.41 3.57 53.71
N LEU A 20 -25.74 4.45 52.98
CA LEU A 20 -25.07 5.60 53.54
C LEU A 20 -25.29 6.78 52.60
N GLY A 21 -26.12 7.67 53.07
CA GLY A 21 -26.41 8.91 52.41
C GLY A 21 -25.47 10.03 52.84
N LEU A 22 -25.56 11.11 52.11
CA LEU A 22 -25.13 12.50 52.31
C LEU A 22 -23.68 12.87 51.98
N ALA A 23 -23.54 13.61 50.97
CA ALA A 23 -23.23 15.04 50.80
C ALA A 23 -22.62 15.27 49.42
N MET A 24 -23.44 15.58 48.42
CA MET A 24 -22.94 16.22 47.21
C MET A 24 -23.24 17.69 47.26
N LEU A 25 -22.23 18.50 47.49
CA LEU A 25 -22.22 19.92 47.17
C LEU A 25 -22.29 20.06 45.64
N ALA A 26 -23.41 20.57 45.16
CA ALA A 26 -23.62 20.95 43.80
C ALA A 26 -22.77 22.17 43.43
N LEU A 27 -21.70 21.95 42.67
CA LEU A 27 -21.05 22.97 41.86
C LEU A 27 -21.60 22.83 40.44
N ALA A 28 -22.71 23.53 40.20
CA ALA A 28 -23.22 23.75 38.86
C ALA A 28 -22.23 24.67 38.13
N ARG A 29 -21.33 24.12 37.36
CA ARG A 29 -20.69 24.83 36.26
C ARG A 29 -21.64 24.73 35.07
N ALA A 30 -22.22 25.85 34.72
CA ALA A 30 -22.94 26.03 33.47
C ALA A 30 -21.95 25.81 32.31
N SER A 31 -22.00 24.63 31.69
CA SER A 31 -21.44 24.44 30.38
C SER A 31 -22.36 25.16 29.39
N ALA A 32 -21.87 26.27 28.85
CA ALA A 32 -22.48 26.85 27.66
C ALA A 32 -22.47 25.78 26.55
N PRO A 33 -23.56 25.60 25.79
CA PRO A 33 -23.50 24.73 24.62
C PRO A 33 -22.46 25.30 23.66
N ALA A 34 -21.48 24.48 23.30
CA ALA A 34 -20.60 24.77 22.17
C ALA A 34 -21.51 25.06 20.97
N ALA A 35 -21.50 26.30 20.52
CA ALA A 35 -22.15 26.66 19.28
C ALA A 35 -21.54 25.77 18.21
N ALA A 36 -22.34 24.85 17.66
CA ALA A 36 -22.00 24.17 16.43
C ALA A 36 -21.71 25.29 15.43
N SER A 37 -20.43 25.43 15.07
CA SER A 37 -20.01 26.33 14.00
C SER A 37 -20.74 25.83 12.77
N ALA A 38 -21.78 26.55 12.33
CA ALA A 38 -22.40 26.30 11.06
C ALA A 38 -21.29 26.49 10.02
N VAL A 39 -20.82 25.37 9.46
CA VAL A 39 -20.00 25.39 8.27
C VAL A 39 -20.81 26.12 7.23
N ALA A 40 -20.32 27.28 6.81
CA ALA A 40 -20.96 28.05 5.74
C ALA A 40 -21.06 27.11 4.51
N PRO A 41 -22.18 27.10 3.80
CA PRO A 41 -22.30 26.29 2.60
C PRO A 41 -21.21 26.77 1.63
N ILE A 42 -20.24 25.89 1.35
CA ILE A 42 -19.26 26.07 0.30
C ILE A 42 -20.07 26.18 -0.98
N ALA A 43 -19.85 27.25 -1.72
CA ALA A 43 -20.50 27.46 -3.01
C ALA A 43 -20.20 26.25 -3.90
N ALA A 44 -21.20 25.41 -4.05
CA ALA A 44 -21.14 24.23 -4.91
C ALA A 44 -21.20 24.73 -6.36
N ASP A 45 -20.06 24.67 -7.06
CA ASP A 45 -20.09 24.60 -8.53
C ASP A 45 -18.75 24.12 -9.13
N THR A 46 -18.15 23.07 -8.56
CA THR A 46 -17.20 22.22 -9.30
C THR A 46 -17.56 20.78 -8.97
N ASN A 47 -17.91 20.01 -10.00
CA ASN A 47 -18.18 18.58 -9.92
C ASN A 47 -16.87 17.78 -9.75
N SER A 48 -15.81 18.42 -9.22
CA SER A 48 -14.46 17.91 -9.08
C SER A 48 -13.85 18.24 -7.71
N TYR A 49 -12.97 17.38 -7.24
CA TYR A 49 -12.05 17.68 -6.15
C TYR A 49 -10.89 18.53 -6.72
N VAL A 50 -10.17 19.24 -5.86
CA VAL A 50 -9.11 20.15 -6.29
C VAL A 50 -7.78 19.42 -6.54
N ASN A 51 -7.52 18.38 -5.75
CA ASN A 51 -6.21 17.74 -5.69
C ASN A 51 -6.14 16.38 -6.40
N PHE A 52 -7.27 15.80 -6.78
CA PHE A 52 -7.36 14.51 -7.49
C PHE A 52 -8.70 14.38 -8.19
N ASP A 53 -8.76 13.51 -9.19
CA ASP A 53 -10.00 13.13 -9.87
C ASP A 53 -10.53 11.81 -9.30
N VAL A 54 -11.85 11.63 -9.31
CA VAL A 54 -12.52 10.38 -8.95
C VAL A 54 -13.13 9.74 -10.18
N ALA A 55 -12.79 8.47 -10.42
CA ALA A 55 -13.39 7.66 -11.47
C ALA A 55 -14.17 6.48 -10.88
N LEU A 56 -15.24 6.06 -11.57
CA LEU A 56 -15.98 4.84 -11.26
C LEU A 56 -15.85 3.83 -12.39
N TYR A 57 -15.64 2.57 -12.03
CA TYR A 57 -15.68 1.49 -13.01
C TYR A 57 -17.07 0.87 -13.10
N VAL A 58 -17.64 0.87 -14.31
CA VAL A 58 -18.97 0.32 -14.60
C VAL A 58 -18.77 -1.02 -15.28
N GLU A 59 -18.99 -2.10 -14.53
CA GLU A 59 -18.85 -3.48 -15.04
C GLU A 59 -19.86 -3.80 -16.15
N ILE A 60 -19.57 -4.81 -16.93
CA ILE A 60 -20.45 -5.29 -18.01
C ILE A 60 -21.87 -5.62 -17.54
N ARG A 61 -22.02 -6.13 -16.32
CA ARG A 61 -23.33 -6.39 -15.70
C ARG A 61 -24.11 -5.08 -15.48
N ASP A 62 -23.43 -4.07 -14.98
CA ASP A 62 -24.03 -2.76 -14.72
C ASP A 62 -24.33 -2.03 -16.04
N MET A 63 -23.45 -2.18 -17.06
CA MET A 63 -23.68 -1.66 -18.41
C MET A 63 -24.99 -2.19 -19.00
N ARG A 64 -25.26 -3.50 -18.86
CA ARG A 64 -26.50 -4.12 -19.30
C ARG A 64 -27.70 -3.61 -18.51
N HIS A 65 -27.59 -3.50 -17.20
CA HIS A 65 -28.66 -3.01 -16.35
C HIS A 65 -29.01 -1.57 -16.71
N MET A 66 -28.03 -0.69 -16.82
CA MET A 66 -28.21 0.71 -17.25
C MET A 66 -28.88 0.81 -18.64
N ALA A 67 -28.44 -0.01 -19.60
CA ALA A 67 -29.00 0.01 -20.93
C ALA A 67 -30.44 -0.49 -20.99
N SER A 68 -30.81 -1.46 -20.15
CA SER A 68 -32.17 -2.03 -20.11
C SER A 68 -33.13 -1.27 -19.22
N ASP A 69 -32.64 -0.63 -18.14
CA ASP A 69 -33.44 0.11 -17.17
C ASP A 69 -32.94 1.58 -17.01
N PRO A 70 -33.42 2.51 -17.83
CA PRO A 70 -33.06 3.92 -17.75
C PRO A 70 -33.47 4.57 -16.42
N LYS A 71 -34.50 4.06 -15.76
CA LYS A 71 -34.95 4.58 -14.46
C LYS A 71 -33.93 4.24 -13.37
N TRP A 72 -33.52 2.98 -13.31
CA TRP A 72 -32.45 2.56 -12.40
C TRP A 72 -31.14 3.31 -12.64
N MET A 73 -30.77 3.52 -13.92
CA MET A 73 -29.57 4.28 -14.28
C MET A 73 -29.62 5.72 -13.75
N GLU A 74 -30.78 6.39 -13.85
CA GLU A 74 -30.95 7.76 -13.31
C GLU A 74 -30.96 7.76 -11.77
N GLU A 75 -31.69 6.84 -11.14
CA GLU A 75 -31.81 6.76 -9.68
C GLU A 75 -30.45 6.43 -9.02
N SER A 76 -29.74 5.46 -9.54
CA SER A 76 -28.41 5.06 -9.02
C SER A 76 -27.38 6.17 -9.20
N TRP A 77 -27.36 6.83 -10.38
CA TRP A 77 -26.48 7.98 -10.60
C TRP A 77 -26.79 9.14 -9.66
N ASN A 78 -28.05 9.46 -9.45
CA ASN A 78 -28.46 10.52 -8.53
C ASN A 78 -27.98 10.24 -7.11
N LEU A 79 -28.09 9.00 -6.64
CA LEU A 79 -27.55 8.60 -5.33
C LEU A 79 -26.04 8.86 -5.26
N ILE A 80 -25.27 8.37 -6.24
CA ILE A 80 -23.82 8.48 -6.25
C ILE A 80 -23.37 9.94 -6.32
N SER A 81 -23.94 10.72 -7.24
CA SER A 81 -23.58 12.13 -7.44
C SER A 81 -23.97 13.05 -6.28
N HIS A 82 -24.92 12.64 -5.42
CA HIS A 82 -25.21 13.33 -4.16
C HIS A 82 -24.25 12.94 -3.04
N SER A 83 -23.67 11.75 -3.10
CA SER A 83 -22.74 11.24 -2.10
C SER A 83 -21.31 11.73 -2.30
N MET A 84 -20.84 11.80 -3.55
CA MET A 84 -19.47 12.21 -3.88
C MET A 84 -19.39 12.86 -5.26
N LYS A 85 -18.31 13.59 -5.52
CA LYS A 85 -17.98 14.14 -6.85
C LYS A 85 -17.35 13.05 -7.69
N VAL A 86 -17.72 12.97 -8.98
CA VAL A 86 -17.20 12.01 -9.95
C VAL A 86 -16.91 12.72 -11.24
N GLU A 87 -15.69 12.63 -11.72
CA GLU A 87 -15.27 13.29 -12.97
C GLU A 87 -15.36 12.36 -14.17
N LYS A 88 -15.20 11.04 -13.92
CA LYS A 88 -15.07 10.05 -15.00
C LYS A 88 -15.74 8.73 -14.66
N VAL A 89 -16.22 8.02 -15.69
CA VAL A 89 -16.61 6.62 -15.62
C VAL A 89 -15.85 5.80 -16.65
N TRP A 90 -15.36 4.62 -16.23
CA TRP A 90 -14.84 3.59 -17.09
C TRP A 90 -15.99 2.67 -17.49
N LEU A 91 -16.31 2.58 -18.78
CA LEU A 91 -17.38 1.76 -19.31
C LEU A 91 -16.82 0.45 -19.84
N GLU A 92 -17.15 -0.66 -19.20
CA GLU A 92 -16.57 -1.95 -19.57
C GLU A 92 -17.17 -2.51 -20.85
N THR A 93 -16.28 -2.87 -21.77
CA THR A 93 -16.66 -3.38 -23.09
C THR A 93 -16.54 -4.89 -23.19
N TYR A 94 -15.73 -5.52 -22.33
CA TYR A 94 -15.51 -6.97 -22.33
C TYR A 94 -15.08 -7.49 -20.96
N ARG A 95 -15.70 -8.62 -20.56
CA ARG A 95 -15.34 -9.40 -19.37
C ARG A 95 -15.83 -10.85 -19.51
N ALA A 96 -15.03 -11.85 -19.12
CA ALA A 96 -15.44 -13.23 -18.95
C ALA A 96 -16.11 -13.88 -20.19
N GLY A 97 -15.61 -13.58 -21.40
CA GLY A 97 -16.18 -14.09 -22.64
C GLY A 97 -17.38 -13.31 -23.18
N GLU A 98 -17.83 -12.29 -22.46
CA GLU A 98 -18.96 -11.45 -22.85
C GLU A 98 -18.49 -10.08 -23.35
N GLN A 99 -19.08 -9.61 -24.43
CA GLN A 99 -18.87 -8.28 -24.99
C GLN A 99 -20.13 -7.45 -24.82
N THR A 100 -19.98 -6.19 -24.35
CA THR A 100 -21.10 -5.25 -24.29
C THR A 100 -21.50 -4.87 -25.72
N PRO A 101 -22.80 -4.96 -26.09
CA PRO A 101 -23.28 -4.51 -27.40
C PRO A 101 -22.95 -3.04 -27.63
N GLU A 102 -22.55 -2.67 -28.85
CA GLU A 102 -22.20 -1.29 -29.19
C GLU A 102 -23.33 -0.30 -28.90
N ALA A 103 -24.57 -0.69 -29.15
CA ALA A 103 -25.75 0.13 -28.89
C ALA A 103 -25.87 0.47 -27.39
N ASP A 104 -25.58 -0.50 -26.51
CA ASP A 104 -25.64 -0.30 -25.07
C ASP A 104 -24.50 0.60 -24.60
N VAL A 105 -23.28 0.41 -25.13
CA VAL A 105 -22.15 1.31 -24.84
C VAL A 105 -22.50 2.75 -25.23
N ARG A 106 -23.03 2.96 -26.44
CA ARG A 106 -23.42 4.29 -26.92
C ARG A 106 -24.52 4.93 -26.07
N LYS A 107 -25.50 4.15 -25.64
CA LYS A 107 -26.59 4.59 -24.77
C LYS A 107 -26.08 5.07 -23.41
N VAL A 108 -25.27 4.26 -22.74
CA VAL A 108 -24.71 4.60 -21.41
C VAL A 108 -23.73 5.77 -21.53
N LYS A 109 -22.89 5.78 -22.58
CA LYS A 109 -21.98 6.89 -22.88
C LYS A 109 -22.72 8.22 -23.07
N ALA A 110 -23.84 8.21 -23.81
CA ALA A 110 -24.67 9.39 -24.03
C ALA A 110 -25.30 9.91 -22.72
N PHE A 111 -25.71 9.00 -21.84
CA PHE A 111 -26.25 9.35 -20.53
C PHE A 111 -25.21 10.13 -19.71
N PHE A 112 -24.02 9.59 -19.52
CA PHE A 112 -22.97 10.23 -18.72
C PHE A 112 -22.47 11.55 -19.38
N ALA A 113 -22.35 11.58 -20.70
CA ALA A 113 -22.04 12.81 -21.40
C ALA A 113 -23.10 13.91 -21.18
N GLY A 114 -24.39 13.53 -21.12
CA GLY A 114 -25.48 14.45 -20.77
C GLY A 114 -25.40 14.98 -19.33
N LYS A 115 -24.69 14.30 -18.44
CA LYS A 115 -24.41 14.72 -17.06
C LYS A 115 -23.08 15.48 -16.94
N GLY A 116 -22.34 15.69 -18.03
CA GLY A 116 -21.03 16.34 -18.01
C GLY A 116 -19.89 15.43 -17.54
N ILE A 117 -20.12 14.11 -17.42
CA ILE A 117 -19.15 13.14 -16.93
C ILE A 117 -18.32 12.59 -18.10
N LYS A 118 -17.00 12.58 -17.96
CA LYS A 118 -16.08 11.98 -18.92
C LYS A 118 -16.29 10.48 -18.98
N THR A 119 -16.25 9.89 -20.18
CA THR A 119 -16.36 8.45 -20.36
C THR A 119 -15.12 7.88 -21.03
N SER A 120 -14.61 6.79 -20.50
CA SER A 120 -13.46 6.05 -21.00
C SER A 120 -13.79 4.55 -21.08
N GLY A 121 -13.07 3.81 -21.92
CA GLY A 121 -13.31 2.38 -22.09
C GLY A 121 -12.61 1.55 -21.01
N GLY A 122 -13.27 0.52 -20.50
CA GLY A 122 -12.69 -0.49 -19.63
C GLY A 122 -12.70 -1.86 -20.32
N MET A 123 -11.70 -2.69 -20.03
CA MET A 123 -11.63 -4.04 -20.56
C MET A 123 -10.87 -4.96 -19.59
N MET A 124 -11.49 -6.11 -19.26
CA MET A 124 -10.84 -7.17 -18.49
C MET A 124 -10.49 -8.34 -19.43
N ALA A 125 -9.21 -8.62 -19.62
CA ALA A 125 -8.71 -9.62 -20.59
C ALA A 125 -8.82 -11.07 -20.06
N TYR A 126 -10.02 -11.45 -19.60
CA TYR A 126 -10.35 -12.72 -18.98
C TYR A 126 -11.37 -13.49 -19.85
N VAL A 127 -11.14 -14.78 -20.05
CA VAL A 127 -11.95 -15.57 -21.02
C VAL A 127 -13.21 -16.19 -20.41
N GLY A 128 -13.24 -16.42 -19.08
CA GLY A 128 -14.43 -16.91 -18.38
C GLY A 128 -14.83 -18.36 -18.72
N ARG A 129 -13.86 -19.25 -18.93
CA ARG A 129 -14.18 -20.66 -19.16
C ARG A 129 -14.70 -21.33 -17.89
N PRO A 130 -15.83 -22.04 -17.92
CA PRO A 130 -16.33 -22.76 -16.75
C PRO A 130 -15.30 -23.74 -16.18
N GLY A 131 -15.00 -23.63 -14.88
CA GLY A 131 -14.06 -24.52 -14.18
C GLY A 131 -12.58 -24.13 -14.25
N ASP A 132 -12.21 -23.16 -15.08
CA ASP A 132 -10.81 -22.78 -15.29
C ASP A 132 -10.32 -21.60 -14.41
N GLY A 133 -11.14 -21.12 -13.49
CA GLY A 133 -10.79 -19.95 -12.66
C GLY A 133 -10.62 -18.67 -13.49
N LEU A 134 -9.68 -17.83 -13.09
CA LEU A 134 -9.38 -16.56 -13.77
C LEU A 134 -8.37 -16.76 -14.91
N THR A 135 -8.81 -17.33 -16.04
CA THR A 135 -7.95 -17.70 -17.17
C THR A 135 -7.87 -16.58 -18.22
N GLY A 136 -6.66 -16.13 -18.54
CA GLY A 136 -6.39 -15.19 -19.63
C GLY A 136 -6.52 -15.80 -21.03
N PHE A 137 -6.35 -14.98 -22.08
CA PHE A 137 -6.30 -15.44 -23.46
C PHE A 137 -5.06 -16.32 -23.72
N CYS A 138 -5.20 -17.32 -24.58
CA CYS A 138 -4.04 -18.06 -25.08
C CYS A 138 -3.37 -17.30 -26.23
N TYR A 139 -2.39 -16.48 -25.92
CA TYR A 139 -1.68 -15.69 -26.94
C TYR A 139 -0.78 -16.51 -27.87
N SER A 140 -0.64 -17.82 -27.67
CA SER A 140 -0.03 -18.75 -28.62
C SER A 140 -1.05 -19.32 -29.63
N ASN A 141 -2.35 -19.14 -29.37
CA ASN A 141 -3.42 -19.60 -30.26
C ASN A 141 -3.81 -18.46 -31.22
N PRO A 142 -3.71 -18.67 -32.56
CA PRO A 142 -4.09 -17.64 -33.54
C PRO A 142 -5.55 -17.17 -33.43
N THR A 143 -6.47 -18.05 -33.05
CA THR A 143 -7.90 -17.72 -32.90
C THR A 143 -8.12 -16.80 -31.72
N ASP A 144 -7.52 -17.11 -30.57
CA ASP A 144 -7.59 -16.27 -29.36
C ASP A 144 -6.93 -14.91 -29.59
N ARG A 145 -5.78 -14.89 -30.29
CA ARG A 145 -5.09 -13.64 -30.66
C ARG A 145 -5.96 -12.74 -31.54
N GLU A 146 -6.59 -13.29 -32.56
CA GLU A 146 -7.46 -12.52 -33.46
C GLU A 146 -8.73 -12.04 -32.73
N HIS A 147 -9.31 -12.88 -31.86
CA HIS A 147 -10.42 -12.46 -31.01
C HIS A 147 -10.02 -11.27 -30.11
N PHE A 148 -8.93 -11.41 -29.38
CA PHE A 148 -8.42 -10.34 -28.52
C PHE A 148 -8.12 -9.05 -29.31
N ARG A 149 -7.49 -9.17 -30.49
CA ARG A 149 -7.23 -8.06 -31.39
C ARG A 149 -8.51 -7.29 -31.76
N LYS A 150 -9.60 -8.03 -32.07
CA LYS A 150 -10.90 -7.42 -32.39
C LYS A 150 -11.53 -6.71 -31.20
N LEU A 151 -11.43 -7.26 -29.99
CA LEU A 151 -11.94 -6.63 -28.78
C LEU A 151 -11.22 -5.30 -28.48
N VAL A 152 -9.90 -5.28 -28.62
CA VAL A 152 -9.10 -4.05 -28.47
C VAL A 152 -9.51 -3.01 -29.52
N ALA A 153 -9.65 -3.41 -30.79
CA ALA A 153 -10.07 -2.53 -31.87
C ALA A 153 -11.49 -1.97 -31.66
N PHE A 154 -12.41 -2.79 -31.16
CA PHE A 154 -13.79 -2.41 -30.82
C PHE A 154 -13.79 -1.30 -29.76
N THR A 155 -13.08 -1.51 -28.66
CA THR A 155 -13.00 -0.51 -27.57
C THR A 155 -12.34 0.78 -28.03
N ALA A 156 -11.23 0.66 -28.78
CA ALA A 156 -10.51 1.83 -29.33
C ALA A 156 -11.35 2.65 -30.32
N GLY A 157 -12.30 2.02 -31.02
CA GLY A 157 -13.24 2.70 -31.91
C GLY A 157 -14.34 3.50 -31.19
N LEU A 158 -14.54 3.26 -29.90
CA LEU A 158 -15.60 3.88 -29.11
C LEU A 158 -15.10 4.95 -28.15
N PHE A 159 -13.81 4.93 -27.78
CA PHE A 159 -13.25 5.78 -26.74
C PHE A 159 -11.90 6.38 -27.13
N ASP A 160 -11.58 7.56 -26.58
CA ASP A 160 -10.27 8.19 -26.71
C ASP A 160 -9.30 7.81 -25.57
N GLU A 161 -9.77 7.06 -24.59
CA GLU A 161 -8.99 6.51 -23.49
C GLU A 161 -9.54 5.14 -23.12
N MET A 162 -8.66 4.16 -22.85
CA MET A 162 -9.07 2.86 -22.36
C MET A 162 -8.07 2.29 -21.35
N ILE A 163 -8.60 1.58 -20.35
CA ILE A 163 -7.84 0.88 -19.34
C ILE A 163 -8.01 -0.63 -19.46
N PHE A 164 -6.90 -1.35 -19.33
CA PHE A 164 -6.89 -2.79 -19.11
C PHE A 164 -6.88 -3.03 -17.61
N ASP A 165 -8.01 -3.55 -17.11
CA ASP A 165 -8.17 -4.03 -15.74
C ASP A 165 -7.33 -5.30 -15.52
N ASP A 166 -7.32 -5.83 -14.32
CA ASP A 166 -6.61 -7.05 -13.95
C ASP A 166 -6.75 -8.16 -15.01
N LEU A 167 -5.93 -9.18 -14.91
CA LEU A 167 -5.95 -10.35 -15.77
C LEU A 167 -5.53 -10.11 -17.23
N PHE A 168 -4.86 -8.99 -17.53
CA PHE A 168 -4.06 -8.90 -18.74
C PHE A 168 -2.79 -9.75 -18.58
N ILE A 169 -3.01 -11.05 -18.35
CA ILE A 169 -2.01 -12.07 -17.98
C ILE A 169 -1.86 -13.13 -19.06
N PHE A 170 -0.82 -13.96 -18.93
CA PHE A 170 -0.61 -15.12 -19.76
C PHE A 170 -0.27 -16.35 -18.90
N ASP A 171 -1.28 -17.13 -18.55
CA ASP A 171 -1.19 -18.30 -17.69
C ASP A 171 -1.31 -19.64 -18.45
N CYS A 172 -1.70 -19.63 -19.73
CA CYS A 172 -1.94 -20.80 -20.55
C CYS A 172 -0.70 -21.71 -20.70
N ARG A 173 -0.92 -23.03 -20.57
CA ARG A 173 0.11 -24.07 -20.67
C ARG A 173 -0.26 -25.17 -21.68
N CYS A 174 -1.15 -24.88 -22.66
CA CYS A 174 -1.55 -25.84 -23.68
C CYS A 174 -0.39 -26.30 -24.57
N GLU A 175 -0.62 -27.29 -25.44
CA GLU A 175 0.40 -27.82 -26.33
C GLU A 175 1.05 -26.75 -27.21
N LEU A 176 0.25 -25.79 -27.71
CA LEU A 176 0.80 -24.66 -28.49
C LEU A 176 1.78 -23.81 -27.65
N CYS A 177 1.44 -23.54 -26.40
CA CYS A 177 2.29 -22.81 -25.50
C CYS A 177 3.55 -23.58 -25.14
N GLN A 178 3.44 -24.89 -24.89
CA GLN A 178 4.61 -25.75 -24.61
C GLN A 178 5.57 -25.79 -25.81
N LYS A 179 5.03 -25.95 -27.02
CA LYS A 179 5.82 -25.94 -28.24
C LYS A 179 6.48 -24.58 -28.49
N ALA A 180 5.75 -23.49 -28.32
CA ALA A 180 6.26 -22.12 -28.54
C ALA A 180 7.26 -21.68 -27.47
N LYS A 181 7.14 -22.20 -26.25
CA LYS A 181 8.07 -21.93 -25.15
C LYS A 181 9.45 -22.50 -25.45
N GLY A 182 9.54 -23.69 -26.02
CA GLY A 182 10.80 -24.38 -26.22
C GLY A 182 11.58 -24.55 -24.91
N ASP A 183 12.85 -24.18 -24.92
CA ASP A 183 13.77 -24.32 -23.76
C ASP A 183 13.65 -23.19 -22.73
N LEU A 184 12.88 -22.13 -23.01
CA LEU A 184 12.68 -21.04 -22.05
C LEU A 184 11.95 -21.53 -20.79
N SER A 185 12.23 -20.91 -19.64
CA SER A 185 11.36 -21.03 -18.47
C SER A 185 9.97 -20.45 -18.76
N TRP A 186 8.96 -20.82 -17.97
CA TRP A 186 7.62 -20.24 -18.11
C TRP A 186 7.61 -18.73 -17.92
N THR A 187 8.41 -18.22 -16.99
CA THR A 187 8.56 -16.79 -16.73
C THR A 187 9.11 -16.05 -17.95
N GLU A 188 10.26 -16.49 -18.48
CA GLU A 188 10.87 -15.89 -19.67
C GLU A 188 9.92 -15.91 -20.88
N TYR A 189 9.26 -17.05 -21.10
CA TYR A 189 8.32 -17.18 -22.19
C TYR A 189 7.13 -16.22 -22.03
N ARG A 190 6.53 -16.16 -20.86
CA ARG A 190 5.41 -15.25 -20.57
C ARG A 190 5.80 -13.78 -20.74
N LEU A 191 6.91 -13.37 -20.17
CA LEU A 191 7.44 -12.00 -20.31
C LEU A 191 7.68 -11.63 -21.77
N LYS A 192 8.27 -12.56 -22.57
CA LYS A 192 8.49 -12.36 -24.00
C LYS A 192 7.20 -12.21 -24.77
N VAL A 193 6.21 -13.09 -24.54
CA VAL A 193 4.91 -13.04 -25.23
C VAL A 193 4.16 -11.78 -24.85
N MET A 194 4.08 -11.43 -23.55
CA MET A 194 3.31 -10.28 -23.09
C MET A 194 3.92 -8.94 -23.50
N LYS A 195 5.23 -8.87 -23.71
CA LYS A 195 5.85 -7.73 -24.38
C LYS A 195 5.30 -7.57 -25.80
N GLU A 196 5.36 -8.62 -26.60
CA GLU A 196 4.88 -8.60 -28.00
C GLU A 196 3.36 -8.30 -28.09
N VAL A 197 2.56 -8.92 -27.23
CA VAL A 197 1.11 -8.69 -27.14
C VAL A 197 0.82 -7.23 -26.79
N GLY A 198 1.49 -6.68 -25.79
CA GLY A 198 1.35 -5.27 -25.40
C GLY A 198 1.67 -4.32 -26.54
N GLU A 199 2.81 -4.51 -27.20
CA GLU A 199 3.28 -3.64 -28.29
C GLU A 199 2.42 -3.76 -29.54
N ASN A 200 2.11 -4.98 -29.99
CA ASN A 200 1.49 -5.22 -31.31
C ASN A 200 -0.02 -5.43 -31.26
N LEU A 201 -0.52 -6.30 -30.37
CA LEU A 201 -1.96 -6.59 -30.31
C LEU A 201 -2.74 -5.49 -29.59
N VAL A 202 -2.11 -4.77 -28.66
CA VAL A 202 -2.75 -3.68 -27.95
C VAL A 202 -2.39 -2.34 -28.58
N VAL A 203 -1.17 -1.84 -28.33
CA VAL A 203 -0.81 -0.46 -28.63
C VAL A 203 -0.88 -0.13 -30.12
N LYS A 204 -0.21 -0.90 -30.96
CA LYS A 204 -0.22 -0.69 -32.40
C LYS A 204 -1.61 -0.88 -33.02
N ASN A 205 -2.35 -1.90 -32.56
CA ASN A 205 -3.69 -2.15 -33.04
C ASN A 205 -4.69 -1.07 -32.63
N ALA A 206 -4.73 -0.68 -31.36
CA ALA A 206 -5.62 0.39 -30.90
C ALA A 206 -5.33 1.73 -31.58
N LYS A 207 -4.05 2.11 -31.70
CA LYS A 207 -3.63 3.35 -32.38
C LYS A 207 -3.86 3.33 -33.90
N SER A 208 -3.97 2.15 -34.52
CA SER A 208 -4.39 2.04 -35.93
C SER A 208 -5.88 2.36 -36.14
N VAL A 209 -6.71 2.14 -35.11
CA VAL A 209 -8.14 2.47 -35.11
C VAL A 209 -8.38 3.91 -34.66
N ASN A 210 -7.75 4.30 -33.58
CA ASN A 210 -7.82 5.64 -33.03
C ASN A 210 -6.41 6.15 -32.69
N PRO A 211 -5.76 6.94 -33.56
CA PRO A 211 -4.40 7.43 -33.32
C PRO A 211 -4.20 8.29 -32.06
N LYS A 212 -5.30 8.83 -31.50
CA LYS A 212 -5.26 9.71 -30.32
C LYS A 212 -5.52 8.97 -29.01
N ILE A 213 -5.83 7.67 -29.08
CA ILE A 213 -6.22 6.93 -27.89
C ILE A 213 -5.10 6.91 -26.83
N ASN A 214 -5.48 7.22 -25.60
CA ASN A 214 -4.64 7.04 -24.42
C ASN A 214 -4.84 5.64 -23.87
N LEU A 215 -3.77 4.85 -23.82
CA LEU A 215 -3.79 3.46 -23.41
C LEU A 215 -3.19 3.29 -22.04
N ILE A 216 -3.94 2.69 -21.13
CA ILE A 216 -3.58 2.51 -19.74
C ILE A 216 -3.54 1.02 -19.40
N ILE A 217 -2.47 0.59 -18.75
CA ILE A 217 -2.39 -0.74 -18.14
C ILE A 217 -2.50 -0.61 -16.62
N LYS A 218 -3.37 -1.41 -16.00
CA LYS A 218 -3.53 -1.50 -14.56
C LYS A 218 -3.16 -2.91 -14.09
N PRO A 219 -1.91 -3.16 -13.68
CA PRO A 219 -1.56 -4.38 -12.98
C PRO A 219 -2.22 -4.43 -11.60
N PRO A 220 -2.55 -5.64 -11.10
CA PRO A 220 -3.14 -5.81 -9.77
C PRO A 220 -2.15 -5.53 -8.65
N ASN A 221 -2.61 -5.67 -7.40
CA ASN A 221 -1.80 -5.43 -6.20
C ASN A 221 -0.71 -6.51 -5.92
N TRP A 222 -0.57 -7.55 -6.73
CA TRP A 222 0.41 -8.66 -6.53
C TRP A 222 1.77 -8.37 -7.16
N TYR A 223 2.30 -7.20 -6.95
CA TYR A 223 3.50 -6.70 -7.64
C TYR A 223 4.75 -7.59 -7.45
N GLU A 224 4.79 -8.42 -6.42
CA GLU A 224 5.87 -9.38 -6.21
C GLU A 224 5.84 -10.58 -7.17
N GLN A 225 4.73 -10.81 -7.85
CA GLN A 225 4.50 -12.01 -8.67
C GLN A 225 4.22 -11.70 -10.14
N TYR A 226 4.37 -10.48 -10.59
CA TYR A 226 4.04 -10.06 -11.96
C TYR A 226 4.74 -10.88 -13.03
N GLN A 227 6.03 -11.19 -12.86
CA GLN A 227 6.81 -11.98 -13.80
C GLN A 227 6.25 -13.40 -13.99
N PHE A 228 5.61 -13.97 -12.97
CA PHE A 228 5.03 -15.32 -13.03
C PHE A 228 3.69 -15.35 -13.79
N SER A 229 3.02 -14.23 -13.92
CA SER A 229 1.77 -14.08 -14.69
C SER A 229 1.98 -13.38 -16.03
N GLY A 230 3.21 -12.95 -16.35
CA GLY A 230 3.55 -12.32 -17.61
C GLY A 230 3.43 -10.81 -17.63
N TYR A 231 3.10 -10.14 -16.51
CA TYR A 231 3.22 -8.68 -16.43
C TYR A 231 4.68 -8.28 -16.62
N ASN A 232 4.99 -7.73 -17.79
CA ASN A 232 6.31 -7.24 -18.13
C ASN A 232 6.35 -5.72 -17.90
N LEU A 233 6.46 -5.31 -16.63
CA LEU A 233 6.41 -3.90 -16.26
C LEU A 233 7.46 -3.07 -16.99
N GLU A 234 8.67 -3.61 -17.21
CA GLU A 234 9.72 -2.90 -17.93
C GLU A 234 9.34 -2.56 -19.37
N ALA A 235 8.79 -3.53 -20.12
CA ALA A 235 8.41 -3.33 -21.52
C ALA A 235 7.04 -2.64 -21.65
N GLN A 236 6.07 -3.06 -20.85
CA GLN A 236 4.70 -2.55 -20.92
C GLN A 236 4.61 -1.09 -20.45
N SER A 237 5.35 -0.69 -19.41
CA SER A 237 5.40 0.71 -18.99
C SER A 237 5.94 1.64 -20.09
N LYS A 238 6.85 1.15 -20.95
CA LYS A 238 7.37 1.90 -22.09
C LYS A 238 6.37 1.96 -23.25
N ALA A 239 5.61 0.88 -23.48
CA ALA A 239 4.69 0.76 -24.61
C ALA A 239 3.35 1.49 -24.41
N PHE A 240 2.74 1.35 -23.23
CA PHE A 240 1.48 2.03 -22.89
C PHE A 240 1.70 3.52 -22.60
N ASP A 241 0.68 4.33 -22.79
CA ASP A 241 0.76 5.77 -22.55
C ASP A 241 0.81 6.11 -21.07
N MET A 242 0.06 5.36 -20.24
CA MET A 242 -0.01 5.51 -18.79
C MET A 242 -0.07 4.16 -18.09
N ILE A 243 0.18 4.16 -16.79
CA ILE A 243 0.12 3.00 -15.90
C ILE A 243 -0.70 3.36 -14.65
N TYR A 244 -1.52 2.43 -14.18
CA TYR A 244 -2.26 2.50 -12.92
C TYR A 244 -1.83 1.36 -12.00
N ALA A 245 -2.11 1.47 -10.72
CA ALA A 245 -1.85 0.41 -9.74
C ALA A 245 -3.15 -0.08 -9.09
N GLY A 246 -3.28 -1.38 -8.91
CA GLY A 246 -4.22 -1.92 -7.94
C GLY A 246 -3.75 -1.59 -6.52
N THR A 247 -4.60 -0.95 -5.72
CA THR A 247 -4.29 -0.59 -4.33
C THR A 247 -5.22 -1.29 -3.34
N GLU A 248 -5.80 -2.41 -3.77
CA GLU A 248 -6.79 -3.18 -3.04
C GLU A 248 -6.14 -4.02 -1.93
N THR A 249 -5.84 -3.43 -0.79
CA THR A 249 -5.35 -4.17 0.40
C THR A 249 -6.48 -4.85 1.17
N ARG A 250 -7.71 -4.38 0.99
CA ARG A 250 -8.92 -4.95 1.58
C ARG A 250 -8.80 -5.06 3.10
N ASP A 251 -9.10 -6.22 3.66
CA ASP A 251 -8.98 -6.49 5.10
C ASP A 251 -7.78 -7.42 5.35
N PRO A 252 -6.64 -6.91 5.87
CA PRO A 252 -5.44 -7.71 6.09
C PRO A 252 -5.63 -8.86 7.08
N GLU A 253 -6.62 -8.76 7.96
CA GLU A 253 -6.89 -9.76 9.00
C GLU A 253 -7.86 -10.86 8.52
N ASN A 254 -8.80 -10.50 7.62
CA ASN A 254 -9.92 -11.38 7.27
C ASN A 254 -9.96 -11.79 5.79
N THR A 255 -8.99 -11.41 4.98
CA THR A 255 -8.87 -11.86 3.58
C THR A 255 -7.73 -12.85 3.41
N VAL A 256 -7.84 -13.73 2.41
CA VAL A 256 -6.80 -14.71 2.07
C VAL A 256 -5.50 -14.09 1.54
N MET A 257 -5.52 -12.82 1.17
CA MET A 257 -4.35 -12.15 0.59
C MET A 257 -3.36 -11.66 1.66
N HIS A 258 -3.81 -11.39 2.88
CA HIS A 258 -3.00 -10.95 4.01
C HIS A 258 -2.05 -9.78 3.71
N LEU A 259 -2.48 -8.86 2.83
CA LEU A 259 -1.68 -7.70 2.45
C LEU A 259 -1.73 -6.65 3.56
N GLN A 260 -0.60 -6.00 3.82
CA GLN A 260 -0.55 -4.94 4.83
C GLN A 260 -1.21 -3.66 4.30
N PRO A 261 -1.91 -2.86 5.14
CA PRO A 261 -2.55 -1.61 4.71
C PRO A 261 -1.58 -0.66 3.99
N TYR A 262 -0.35 -0.54 4.48
CA TYR A 262 0.68 0.31 3.89
C TYR A 262 0.98 0.01 2.41
N GLN A 263 0.65 -1.19 1.92
CA GLN A 263 0.87 -1.56 0.52
C GLN A 263 0.11 -0.64 -0.45
N SER A 264 -1.05 -0.11 -0.08
CA SER A 264 -1.80 0.82 -0.93
C SER A 264 -0.95 2.05 -1.27
N TYR A 265 -0.15 2.55 -0.33
CA TYR A 265 0.80 3.65 -0.55
C TYR A 265 2.07 3.17 -1.28
N ASP A 266 2.68 2.09 -0.82
CA ASP A 266 3.99 1.62 -1.28
C ASP A 266 4.00 1.24 -2.77
N ILE A 267 2.97 0.53 -3.25
CA ILE A 267 2.83 0.20 -4.67
C ILE A 267 2.68 1.46 -5.54
N MET A 268 2.01 2.49 -5.05
CA MET A 268 1.88 3.77 -5.75
C MET A 268 3.23 4.46 -5.93
N ARG A 269 4.08 4.43 -4.91
CA ARG A 269 5.43 4.98 -4.97
C ARG A 269 6.29 4.22 -5.98
N TYR A 270 6.22 2.90 -5.98
CA TYR A 270 6.92 2.07 -6.95
C TYR A 270 6.51 2.39 -8.39
N PHE A 271 5.21 2.54 -8.64
CA PHE A 271 4.69 2.84 -9.98
C PHE A 271 5.00 4.26 -10.45
N GLU A 272 5.04 5.25 -9.55
CA GLU A 272 5.51 6.58 -9.91
C GLU A 272 6.96 6.54 -10.41
N HIS A 273 7.83 5.74 -9.76
CA HIS A 273 9.22 5.58 -10.21
C HIS A 273 9.38 4.69 -11.44
N ILE A 274 8.46 3.79 -11.73
CA ILE A 274 8.43 3.03 -12.99
C ILE A 274 8.11 3.93 -14.17
N LYS A 275 7.17 4.88 -14.03
CA LYS A 275 6.74 5.76 -15.10
C LYS A 275 6.49 7.19 -14.59
N PRO A 276 7.55 7.95 -14.28
CA PRO A 276 7.44 9.27 -13.68
C PRO A 276 6.55 10.22 -14.50
N GLY A 277 5.60 10.89 -13.82
CA GLY A 277 4.66 11.85 -14.40
C GLY A 277 3.63 11.23 -15.36
N LYS A 278 3.62 9.91 -15.53
CA LYS A 278 2.65 9.15 -16.34
C LYS A 278 2.00 8.00 -15.55
N PHE A 279 2.24 7.97 -14.27
CA PHE A 279 1.46 7.18 -13.34
C PHE A 279 0.12 7.90 -13.12
N GLY A 280 -0.99 7.27 -13.52
CA GLY A 280 -2.30 7.91 -13.56
C GLY A 280 -3.06 7.83 -12.26
N GLY A 281 -3.03 6.69 -11.56
CA GLY A 281 -3.82 6.57 -10.36
C GLY A 281 -3.82 5.20 -9.69
N GLY A 282 -4.55 5.16 -8.58
CA GLY A 282 -4.83 3.97 -7.81
C GLY A 282 -6.24 3.43 -8.07
N TRP A 283 -6.45 2.19 -7.72
CA TRP A 283 -7.68 1.45 -7.92
C TRP A 283 -8.08 0.75 -6.64
N VAL A 284 -9.20 1.15 -6.06
CA VAL A 284 -9.73 0.62 -4.81
C VAL A 284 -10.97 -0.20 -5.05
N ASP A 285 -11.05 -1.32 -4.36
CA ASP A 285 -12.14 -2.28 -4.45
C ASP A 285 -12.66 -2.55 -3.03
N PRO A 286 -13.97 -2.50 -2.78
CA PRO A 286 -14.52 -2.75 -1.46
C PRO A 286 -14.32 -4.21 -1.02
N GLY A 287 -14.02 -5.13 -1.95
CA GLY A 287 -13.92 -6.55 -1.67
C GLY A 287 -15.21 -7.17 -1.14
N ALA A 288 -15.18 -8.49 -0.88
CA ALA A 288 -16.30 -9.15 -0.26
C ALA A 288 -16.28 -8.93 1.26
N ARG A 289 -17.20 -8.10 1.79
CA ARG A 289 -17.50 -8.00 3.23
C ARG A 289 -16.45 -7.32 4.10
N GLN A 290 -15.83 -6.27 3.61
CA GLN A 290 -14.98 -5.42 4.44
C GLN A 290 -15.80 -4.65 5.48
N THR A 291 -15.14 -4.32 6.59
CA THR A 291 -15.66 -3.31 7.49
C THR A 291 -15.44 -1.92 6.87
N LEU A 292 -16.30 -0.95 7.19
CA LEU A 292 -16.24 0.40 6.61
C LEU A 292 -14.85 1.04 6.81
N ASN A 293 -14.29 0.94 8.01
CA ASN A 293 -12.96 1.48 8.30
C ASN A 293 -11.82 0.87 7.46
N ARG A 294 -11.96 -0.39 7.01
CA ARG A 294 -10.98 -1.01 6.09
C ARG A 294 -11.11 -0.46 4.68
N TYR A 295 -12.32 -0.09 4.28
CA TYR A 295 -12.53 0.59 3.01
C TYR A 295 -11.94 2.00 3.04
N THR A 296 -12.24 2.78 4.09
CA THR A 296 -11.67 4.11 4.33
C THR A 296 -10.14 4.09 4.32
N GLU A 297 -9.51 3.13 5.00
CA GLU A 297 -8.03 2.96 5.03
C GLU A 297 -7.42 2.87 3.62
N GLN A 298 -8.04 2.12 2.70
CA GLN A 298 -7.53 2.00 1.33
C GLN A 298 -7.62 3.32 0.55
N LEU A 299 -8.72 4.08 0.74
CA LEU A 299 -8.91 5.39 0.11
C LEU A 299 -7.82 6.36 0.59
N GLU A 300 -7.62 6.44 1.90
CA GLU A 300 -6.63 7.30 2.54
C GLU A 300 -5.21 6.97 2.08
N ASP A 301 -4.79 5.70 2.22
CA ASP A 301 -3.42 5.28 1.91
C ASP A 301 -3.10 5.43 0.42
N THR A 302 -4.08 5.20 -0.46
CA THR A 302 -3.95 5.47 -1.89
C THR A 302 -3.72 6.96 -2.14
N LEU A 303 -4.51 7.84 -1.52
CA LEU A 303 -4.43 9.29 -1.76
C LEU A 303 -3.26 9.97 -1.06
N PHE A 304 -2.68 9.37 -0.01
CA PHE A 304 -1.43 9.87 0.60
C PHE A 304 -0.25 9.83 -0.37
N ALA A 305 -0.28 8.95 -1.37
CA ALA A 305 0.72 8.95 -2.45
C ALA A 305 0.51 10.07 -3.50
N LYS A 306 -0.55 10.88 -3.37
CA LYS A 306 -0.92 12.00 -4.25
C LYS A 306 -1.05 11.62 -5.74
N PRO A 307 -1.83 10.60 -6.09
CA PRO A 307 -2.12 10.28 -7.49
C PRO A 307 -2.96 11.37 -8.14
N ARG A 308 -3.00 11.37 -9.47
CA ARG A 308 -3.88 12.24 -10.23
C ARG A 308 -5.34 11.80 -10.15
N GLU A 309 -5.59 10.49 -10.05
CA GLU A 309 -6.91 9.91 -10.06
C GLU A 309 -6.99 8.73 -9.09
N ILE A 310 -8.14 8.54 -8.48
CA ILE A 310 -8.52 7.32 -7.76
C ILE A 310 -9.74 6.71 -8.44
N THR A 311 -9.67 5.42 -8.77
CA THR A 311 -10.77 4.66 -9.36
C THR A 311 -11.40 3.76 -8.32
N LEU A 312 -12.73 3.80 -8.20
CA LEU A 312 -13.51 2.91 -7.35
C LEU A 312 -14.12 1.78 -8.19
N TRP A 313 -13.81 0.56 -7.86
CA TRP A 313 -14.43 -0.64 -8.41
C TRP A 313 -15.50 -1.15 -7.43
N SER A 314 -16.74 -1.38 -7.84
CA SER A 314 -17.32 -1.02 -9.09
C SER A 314 -18.68 -0.36 -8.84
N TYR A 315 -19.22 0.29 -9.86
CA TYR A 315 -20.46 1.07 -9.79
C TYR A 315 -21.60 0.32 -9.05
N GLY A 316 -21.94 -0.88 -9.49
CA GLY A 316 -23.04 -1.67 -8.91
C GLY A 316 -22.67 -2.37 -7.59
N ASN A 317 -21.40 -2.72 -7.38
CA ASN A 317 -20.99 -3.46 -6.18
C ASN A 317 -21.06 -2.62 -4.89
N ALA A 318 -21.01 -1.30 -5.01
CA ALA A 318 -21.15 -0.39 -3.89
C ALA A 318 -22.62 0.04 -3.64
N LEU A 319 -23.57 -0.43 -4.45
CA LEU A 319 -24.99 -0.17 -4.31
C LEU A 319 -25.70 -1.31 -3.57
N GLU A 320 -26.59 -0.96 -2.67
CA GLU A 320 -27.42 -1.89 -1.91
C GLU A 320 -28.89 -1.65 -2.18
N ALA A 321 -29.69 -2.72 -2.20
CA ALA A 321 -31.14 -2.66 -2.33
C ALA A 321 -31.79 -2.81 -0.95
N LEU A 322 -32.29 -1.71 -0.38
CA LEU A 322 -33.00 -1.69 0.89
C LEU A 322 -34.49 -1.90 0.68
N ARG A 323 -35.05 -3.00 1.18
CA ARG A 323 -36.49 -3.26 1.17
C ARG A 323 -37.18 -2.52 2.32
N LYS A 324 -38.10 -1.61 1.98
CA LYS A 324 -38.88 -0.86 2.96
C LYS A 324 -40.06 -1.66 3.51
N ALA A 325 -40.63 -1.20 4.62
CA ALA A 325 -41.77 -1.82 5.28
C ALA A 325 -43.06 -1.85 4.40
N ASP A 326 -43.16 -0.93 3.45
CA ASP A 326 -44.27 -0.86 2.48
C ASP A 326 -44.08 -1.81 1.28
N GLY A 327 -42.98 -2.61 1.27
CA GLY A 327 -42.63 -3.55 0.21
C GLY A 327 -41.89 -2.95 -0.97
N THR A 328 -41.66 -1.63 -1.00
CA THR A 328 -40.85 -0.97 -2.02
C THR A 328 -39.36 -1.20 -1.76
N THR A 329 -38.53 -1.06 -2.81
CA THR A 329 -37.09 -1.14 -2.72
C THR A 329 -36.47 0.23 -3.02
N GLU A 330 -35.54 0.66 -2.19
CA GLU A 330 -34.74 1.86 -2.37
C GLU A 330 -33.29 1.47 -2.60
N ILE A 331 -32.62 2.19 -3.51
CA ILE A 331 -31.17 2.05 -3.69
C ILE A 331 -30.46 2.89 -2.63
N THR A 332 -29.49 2.33 -1.96
CA THR A 332 -28.65 3.00 -0.96
C THR A 332 -27.21 2.61 -1.13
N SER A 333 -26.30 3.36 -0.53
CA SER A 333 -24.87 3.01 -0.45
C SER A 333 -24.19 3.72 0.69
N ILE A 334 -23.77 2.96 1.69
CA ILE A 334 -22.91 3.48 2.75
C ILE A 334 -21.47 3.71 2.24
N LEU A 335 -21.00 2.91 1.28
CA LEU A 335 -19.64 3.02 0.74
C LEU A 335 -19.44 4.31 -0.05
N TYR A 336 -20.42 4.73 -0.85
CA TYR A 336 -20.33 6.01 -1.58
C TYR A 336 -20.41 7.22 -0.65
N ALA A 337 -21.21 7.14 0.42
CA ALA A 337 -21.26 8.20 1.42
C ALA A 337 -19.92 8.32 2.15
N ASP A 338 -19.35 7.21 2.62
CA ASP A 338 -18.05 7.15 3.28
C ASP A 338 -16.92 7.65 2.37
N ALA A 339 -16.91 7.22 1.10
CA ALA A 339 -15.94 7.70 0.13
C ALA A 339 -16.05 9.23 -0.08
N GLY A 340 -17.27 9.75 -0.18
CA GLY A 340 -17.50 11.19 -0.34
C GLY A 340 -16.98 12.00 0.84
N ASP A 341 -17.29 11.60 2.06
CA ASP A 341 -16.80 12.24 3.29
C ASP A 341 -15.28 12.17 3.38
N THR A 342 -14.70 10.99 3.11
CA THR A 342 -13.25 10.77 3.11
C THR A 342 -12.56 11.65 2.08
N PHE A 343 -13.07 11.71 0.85
CA PHE A 343 -12.49 12.51 -0.23
C PHE A 343 -12.57 14.01 0.06
N GLN A 344 -13.66 14.48 0.63
CA GLN A 344 -13.80 15.89 1.03
C GLN A 344 -12.76 16.26 2.09
N MET A 345 -12.55 15.39 3.07
CA MET A 345 -11.57 15.59 4.13
C MET A 345 -10.14 15.62 3.56
N LEU A 346 -9.77 14.63 2.73
CA LEU A 346 -8.46 14.54 2.11
C LEU A 346 -8.18 15.73 1.18
N ASP A 347 -9.15 16.15 0.36
CA ASP A 347 -9.00 17.29 -0.56
C ASP A 347 -8.72 18.60 0.18
N SER A 348 -9.16 18.73 1.42
CA SER A 348 -8.95 19.94 2.25
C SER A 348 -7.48 20.23 2.58
N PHE A 349 -6.62 19.19 2.58
CA PHE A 349 -5.22 19.32 2.98
C PHE A 349 -4.19 18.77 1.98
N LEU A 350 -4.53 17.83 1.08
CA LEU A 350 -3.58 17.21 0.15
C LEU A 350 -2.78 18.24 -0.67
N GLY A 351 -3.40 19.36 -1.04
CA GLY A 351 -2.72 20.46 -1.74
C GLY A 351 -1.69 21.20 -0.90
N LYS A 352 -1.71 21.07 0.42
CA LYS A 352 -0.75 21.68 1.34
C LYS A 352 0.49 20.81 1.55
N LEU A 353 0.41 19.52 1.21
CA LEU A 353 1.53 18.59 1.29
C LEU A 353 2.48 18.78 0.11
N GLY A 354 3.77 18.58 0.35
CA GLY A 354 4.81 18.50 -0.69
C GLY A 354 4.71 17.23 -1.55
N GLN A 355 5.80 16.88 -2.20
CA GLN A 355 5.89 15.61 -2.92
C GLN A 355 6.24 14.48 -1.94
N PRO A 356 5.61 13.30 -2.07
CA PRO A 356 5.93 12.15 -1.22
C PRO A 356 7.38 11.70 -1.43
N TYR A 357 8.06 11.34 -0.33
CA TYR A 357 9.37 10.71 -0.36
C TYR A 357 9.55 9.79 0.84
N GLY A 358 10.58 8.96 0.84
CA GLY A 358 10.89 8.04 1.92
C GLY A 358 12.30 7.51 1.86
N VAL A 359 12.58 6.47 2.64
CA VAL A 359 13.82 5.70 2.54
C VAL A 359 13.82 4.96 1.21
N ALA A 360 14.81 5.24 0.38
CA ALA A 360 14.92 4.64 -0.93
C ALA A 360 15.20 3.13 -0.82
N SER A 361 14.49 2.35 -1.63
CA SER A 361 14.72 0.92 -1.76
C SER A 361 14.75 0.50 -3.23
N TYR A 362 15.62 -0.45 -3.56
CA TYR A 362 15.80 -0.92 -4.92
C TYR A 362 15.11 -2.26 -5.12
N LYS A 363 14.08 -2.26 -5.96
CA LYS A 363 13.36 -3.46 -6.40
C LYS A 363 13.44 -3.57 -7.93
N PRO A 364 14.43 -4.33 -8.46
CA PRO A 364 14.58 -4.51 -9.91
C PRO A 364 13.32 -5.06 -10.56
N TYR A 365 13.11 -4.75 -11.84
CA TYR A 365 12.05 -5.37 -12.61
C TYR A 365 12.16 -6.90 -12.56
N HIS A 366 11.04 -7.59 -12.47
CA HIS A 366 10.92 -9.06 -12.47
C HIS A 366 11.67 -9.74 -11.32
N SER A 367 11.96 -9.02 -10.25
CA SER A 367 12.62 -9.54 -9.06
C SER A 367 11.64 -10.21 -8.08
N SER A 368 12.18 -11.03 -7.21
CA SER A 368 11.47 -11.67 -6.09
C SER A 368 12.44 -11.99 -4.94
N GLY A 369 11.92 -12.14 -3.75
CA GLY A 369 12.68 -12.41 -2.52
C GLY A 369 12.23 -11.50 -1.40
N GLU A 370 12.04 -12.02 -0.19
CA GLU A 370 11.45 -11.32 0.95
C GLU A 370 10.17 -10.56 0.54
N MET A 371 9.26 -11.30 -0.13
CA MET A 371 8.07 -10.72 -0.75
C MET A 371 7.23 -9.91 0.25
N TYR A 372 6.86 -8.69 -0.14
CA TYR A 372 6.08 -7.73 0.66
C TYR A 372 6.78 -7.19 1.92
N LEU A 373 8.07 -7.50 2.17
CA LEU A 373 8.77 -7.00 3.35
C LEU A 373 8.74 -5.46 3.45
N HIS A 374 8.81 -4.74 2.31
CA HIS A 374 8.73 -3.28 2.30
C HIS A 374 7.46 -2.75 2.98
N ASN A 375 6.32 -3.47 2.83
CA ASN A 375 5.08 -3.09 3.47
C ASN A 375 5.16 -3.23 4.99
N TYR A 376 5.79 -4.29 5.49
CA TYR A 376 6.04 -4.47 6.93
C TYR A 376 6.99 -3.42 7.50
N ILE A 377 8.02 -3.04 6.72
CA ILE A 377 8.94 -1.94 7.09
C ILE A 377 8.16 -0.61 7.16
N GLY A 378 7.25 -0.36 6.21
CA GLY A 378 6.32 0.76 6.28
C GLY A 378 5.44 0.73 7.54
N MET A 379 4.88 -0.44 7.86
CA MET A 379 4.03 -0.64 9.04
C MET A 379 4.77 -0.50 10.38
N ILE A 380 6.07 -0.63 10.41
CA ILE A 380 6.88 -0.28 11.60
C ILE A 380 7.35 1.18 11.59
N GLY A 381 6.77 2.03 10.73
CA GLY A 381 6.96 3.49 10.75
C GLY A 381 8.19 4.00 10.00
N VAL A 382 8.76 3.22 9.09
CA VAL A 382 9.80 3.66 8.15
C VAL A 382 9.14 3.94 6.80
N PRO A 383 8.99 5.21 6.36
CA PRO A 383 8.38 5.52 5.08
C PRO A 383 9.25 4.98 3.94
N MET A 384 8.66 4.14 3.08
CA MET A 384 9.37 3.49 1.98
C MET A 384 9.17 4.22 0.65
N ASP A 385 10.19 4.18 -0.20
CA ASP A 385 10.16 4.76 -1.54
C ASP A 385 10.88 3.81 -2.52
N LEU A 386 10.10 2.98 -3.26
CA LEU A 386 10.61 1.88 -4.07
C LEU A 386 10.99 2.34 -5.48
N TYR A 387 12.16 1.91 -5.95
CA TYR A 387 12.72 2.25 -7.26
C TYR A 387 12.97 0.99 -8.11
N PRO A 388 12.58 0.98 -9.39
CA PRO A 388 12.93 -0.11 -10.33
C PRO A 388 14.39 -0.06 -10.81
N GLU A 389 15.03 1.11 -10.71
CA GLU A 389 16.44 1.35 -11.00
C GLU A 389 17.18 1.68 -9.70
N PHE A 390 18.48 1.35 -9.62
CA PHE A 390 19.26 1.63 -8.41
C PHE A 390 19.35 3.14 -8.14
N PRO A 391 18.90 3.63 -6.98
CA PRO A 391 18.76 5.06 -6.70
C PRO A 391 20.10 5.68 -6.24
N ASP A 392 21.06 5.82 -7.15
CA ASP A 392 22.42 6.30 -6.89
C ASP A 392 22.50 7.68 -6.19
N ASP A 393 21.48 8.53 -6.36
CA ASP A 393 21.44 9.89 -5.85
C ASP A 393 20.98 9.99 -4.38
N ARG A 394 20.51 8.90 -3.80
CA ARG A 394 20.00 8.88 -2.41
C ARG A 394 21.13 8.71 -1.41
N GLY A 395 20.98 9.28 -0.21
CA GLY A 395 21.94 9.16 0.88
C GLY A 395 21.87 7.81 1.58
N THR A 396 20.65 7.36 1.86
CA THR A 396 20.37 6.08 2.53
C THR A 396 19.57 5.17 1.62
N ILE A 397 20.01 3.92 1.45
CA ILE A 397 19.31 2.89 0.66
C ILE A 397 19.08 1.65 1.52
N PHE A 398 17.84 1.14 1.51
CA PHE A 398 17.45 -0.14 2.10
C PHE A 398 17.28 -1.19 1.00
N LEU A 399 17.95 -2.34 1.12
CA LEU A 399 17.98 -3.39 0.12
C LEU A 399 17.46 -4.71 0.70
N THR A 400 16.41 -5.25 0.10
CA THR A 400 15.87 -6.57 0.41
C THR A 400 16.44 -7.64 -0.52
N GLU A 401 16.13 -8.90 -0.24
CA GLU A 401 16.57 -10.03 -1.08
C GLU A 401 16.22 -9.87 -2.57
N SER A 402 15.16 -9.11 -2.89
CA SER A 402 14.75 -8.85 -4.27
C SER A 402 15.83 -8.17 -5.11
N ALA A 403 16.73 -7.40 -4.50
CA ALA A 403 17.82 -6.72 -5.19
C ALA A 403 18.88 -7.67 -5.76
N LYS A 404 18.93 -8.96 -5.33
CA LYS A 404 19.86 -10.00 -5.84
C LYS A 404 19.77 -10.26 -7.34
N PHE A 405 18.68 -9.81 -7.99
CA PHE A 405 18.46 -9.96 -9.42
C PHE A 405 19.28 -8.97 -10.26
N ASP A 406 19.90 -7.99 -9.63
CA ASP A 406 20.88 -7.12 -10.28
C ASP A 406 22.29 -7.76 -10.20
N PRO A 407 22.90 -8.18 -11.31
CA PRO A 407 24.22 -8.79 -11.31
C PRO A 407 25.33 -7.83 -10.86
N ASP A 408 25.11 -6.51 -10.97
CA ASP A 408 26.08 -5.48 -10.61
C ASP A 408 25.87 -4.92 -9.19
N LEU A 409 24.93 -5.50 -8.42
CA LEU A 409 24.50 -4.96 -7.13
C LEU A 409 25.66 -4.73 -6.16
N VAL A 410 26.56 -5.71 -6.00
CA VAL A 410 27.72 -5.59 -5.08
C VAL A 410 28.62 -4.41 -5.46
N SER A 411 28.84 -4.19 -6.74
CA SER A 411 29.64 -3.06 -7.24
C SER A 411 28.93 -1.71 -6.98
N LYS A 412 27.58 -1.68 -7.10
CA LYS A 412 26.78 -0.50 -6.79
C LYS A 412 26.79 -0.18 -5.30
N ILE A 413 26.64 -1.19 -4.45
CA ILE A 413 26.77 -1.05 -2.99
C ILE A 413 28.15 -0.47 -2.64
N TRP A 414 29.22 -1.06 -3.18
CA TRP A 414 30.59 -0.61 -2.93
C TRP A 414 30.82 0.86 -3.33
N LYS A 415 30.34 1.23 -4.52
CA LYS A 415 30.40 2.62 -5.00
C LYS A 415 29.67 3.56 -4.04
N HIS A 416 28.44 3.22 -3.64
CA HIS A 416 27.59 4.01 -2.76
C HIS A 416 28.26 4.26 -1.39
N LEU A 417 28.84 3.22 -0.80
CA LEU A 417 29.59 3.32 0.46
C LEU A 417 30.85 4.18 0.34
N ASN A 418 31.55 4.16 -0.80
CA ASN A 418 32.72 5.01 -1.03
C ASN A 418 32.37 6.50 -1.25
N GLU A 419 31.12 6.80 -1.56
CA GLU A 419 30.57 8.16 -1.66
C GLU A 419 30.06 8.71 -0.32
N ASP A 420 30.42 8.08 0.83
CA ASP A 420 30.03 8.47 2.19
C ASP A 420 28.51 8.38 2.44
N LYS A 421 27.88 7.38 1.84
CA LYS A 421 26.43 7.12 1.92
C LYS A 421 26.13 5.87 2.75
N THR A 422 24.88 5.69 3.14
CA THR A 422 24.43 4.59 3.99
C THR A 422 23.73 3.50 3.18
N VAL A 423 24.14 2.25 3.41
CA VAL A 423 23.45 1.08 2.86
C VAL A 423 23.03 0.17 4.00
N ILE A 424 21.78 -0.21 3.98
CA ILE A 424 21.20 -1.20 4.90
C ILE A 424 20.72 -2.37 4.05
N ILE A 425 21.24 -3.57 4.33
CA ILE A 425 20.77 -4.79 3.67
C ILE A 425 20.04 -5.69 4.67
N THR A 426 19.14 -6.54 4.18
CA THR A 426 18.54 -7.59 5.00
C THR A 426 19.45 -8.80 5.13
N SER A 427 19.23 -9.62 6.17
CA SER A 427 19.89 -10.93 6.29
C SER A 427 19.58 -11.85 5.11
N GLY A 428 18.38 -11.76 4.51
CA GLY A 428 18.00 -12.50 3.32
C GLY A 428 18.86 -12.10 2.10
N LEU A 429 19.07 -10.80 1.92
CA LEU A 429 19.95 -10.32 0.84
C LEU A 429 21.42 -10.71 1.10
N LEU A 430 21.93 -10.58 2.32
CA LEU A 430 23.27 -11.02 2.69
C LEU A 430 23.50 -12.46 2.23
N LYS A 431 22.64 -13.38 2.65
CA LYS A 431 22.67 -14.79 2.26
C LYS A 431 22.63 -15.01 0.74
N ALA A 432 21.78 -14.25 0.05
CA ALA A 432 21.62 -14.35 -1.40
C ALA A 432 22.85 -13.84 -2.19
N LEU A 433 23.70 -13.03 -1.57
CA LEU A 433 24.93 -12.47 -2.15
C LEU A 433 26.20 -13.25 -1.78
N GLU A 434 26.12 -14.23 -0.88
CA GLU A 434 27.23 -15.11 -0.56
C GLU A 434 27.76 -15.81 -1.82
N GLY A 435 29.08 -15.81 -2.01
CA GLY A 435 29.74 -16.30 -3.22
C GLY A 435 29.59 -15.40 -4.45
N LYS A 436 28.91 -14.25 -4.35
CA LYS A 436 28.76 -13.27 -5.44
C LYS A 436 29.60 -12.01 -5.25
N GLY A 437 30.50 -12.02 -4.27
CA GLY A 437 31.46 -10.95 -4.04
C GLY A 437 31.14 -10.00 -2.92
N VAL A 438 30.06 -10.22 -2.15
CA VAL A 438 29.74 -9.44 -0.93
C VAL A 438 30.86 -9.54 0.10
N GLU A 439 31.62 -10.62 0.09
CA GLU A 439 32.79 -10.89 0.95
C GLU A 439 33.93 -9.88 0.74
N LYS A 440 33.90 -9.10 -0.36
CA LYS A 440 34.80 -7.97 -0.58
C LYS A 440 34.41 -6.72 0.21
N ILE A 441 33.17 -6.68 0.68
CA ILE A 441 32.61 -5.58 1.46
C ILE A 441 32.59 -5.94 2.95
N VAL A 442 32.15 -7.15 3.30
CA VAL A 442 31.94 -7.59 4.69
C VAL A 442 32.36 -9.04 4.90
N GLU A 443 32.85 -9.35 6.11
CA GLU A 443 33.15 -10.72 6.56
C GLU A 443 32.01 -11.27 7.45
N VAL A 444 30.75 -10.97 7.10
CA VAL A 444 29.56 -11.45 7.81
C VAL A 444 28.89 -12.53 6.97
N GLN A 445 28.49 -13.64 7.59
CA GLN A 445 27.89 -14.79 6.94
C GLN A 445 26.62 -15.27 7.65
N ASP A 446 25.64 -15.75 6.89
CA ASP A 446 24.50 -16.50 7.42
C ASP A 446 24.97 -17.91 7.82
N THR A 447 24.79 -18.31 9.09
CA THR A 447 25.26 -19.63 9.55
C THR A 447 24.33 -20.79 9.12
N GLY A 448 23.19 -20.46 8.53
CA GLY A 448 22.11 -21.44 8.27
C GLY A 448 21.33 -21.85 9.53
N ARG A 449 21.73 -21.38 10.71
CA ARG A 449 21.01 -21.59 11.97
C ARG A 449 20.08 -20.43 12.27
N LYS A 450 19.20 -20.63 13.24
CA LYS A 450 18.24 -19.62 13.72
C LYS A 450 18.34 -19.49 15.22
N ALA A 451 18.20 -18.26 15.68
CA ALA A 451 18.15 -17.92 17.09
C ALA A 451 16.71 -17.59 17.49
N LEU A 452 16.27 -18.11 18.63
CA LEU A 452 15.02 -17.70 19.24
C LEU A 452 15.32 -16.53 20.19
N VAL A 453 14.65 -15.38 20.00
CA VAL A 453 14.85 -14.19 20.81
C VAL A 453 13.51 -13.61 21.26
N ASN A 454 13.46 -13.02 22.48
CA ASN A 454 12.31 -12.30 22.99
C ASN A 454 12.69 -11.11 23.89
N GLN A 455 13.97 -10.89 24.08
CA GLN A 455 14.50 -9.72 24.79
C GLN A 455 15.49 -9.00 23.89
N PHE A 456 15.57 -7.71 24.03
CA PHE A 456 16.41 -6.86 23.19
C PHE A 456 17.14 -5.84 24.03
N THR A 457 18.36 -5.51 23.63
CA THR A 457 19.14 -4.41 24.20
C THR A 457 19.84 -3.68 23.07
N TYR A 458 20.04 -2.37 23.24
CA TYR A 458 20.92 -1.60 22.38
C TYR A 458 21.92 -0.85 23.26
N ARG A 459 23.18 -1.00 22.92
CA ARG A 459 24.30 -0.38 23.64
C ARG A 459 25.46 -0.27 22.70
N ARG A 460 26.09 0.89 22.65
CA ARG A 460 27.39 1.02 22.01
C ARG A 460 28.47 0.42 22.90
N ILE A 461 29.51 -0.16 22.29
CA ILE A 461 30.61 -0.81 23.02
C ILE A 461 31.24 0.10 24.09
N MET A 462 31.22 1.42 23.85
CA MET A 462 31.84 2.42 24.72
C MET A 462 30.89 3.00 25.79
N ASP A 463 29.63 2.55 25.86
CA ASP A 463 28.70 3.04 26.86
C ASP A 463 29.02 2.43 28.24
N GLU A 464 29.20 3.27 29.27
CA GLU A 464 29.52 2.85 30.64
C GLU A 464 28.27 2.39 31.42
N GLU A 465 27.06 2.89 31.03
CA GLU A 465 25.81 2.57 31.72
C GLU A 465 25.33 1.16 31.42
N PRO A 466 24.67 0.47 32.36
CA PRO A 466 24.03 -0.81 32.11
C PRO A 466 23.02 -0.70 30.98
N ALA A 467 23.05 -1.63 30.03
CA ALA A 467 22.08 -1.68 28.95
C ALA A 467 20.67 -2.00 29.48
N ASN A 468 19.69 -1.20 29.10
CA ASN A 468 18.30 -1.54 29.32
C ASN A 468 17.92 -2.77 28.47
N VAL A 469 17.15 -3.68 29.06
CA VAL A 469 16.61 -4.84 28.38
C VAL A 469 15.11 -4.63 28.16
N TYR A 470 14.71 -4.70 26.91
CA TYR A 470 13.32 -4.56 26.47
C TYR A 470 12.77 -5.93 26.10
N THR A 471 11.59 -6.28 26.57
CA THR A 471 11.01 -7.61 26.34
C THR A 471 9.86 -7.51 25.35
N SER A 472 9.91 -8.34 24.31
CA SER A 472 8.80 -8.57 23.41
C SER A 472 7.74 -9.46 24.07
N ASP A 473 6.48 -9.26 23.73
CA ASP A 473 5.35 -10.10 24.15
C ASP A 473 5.34 -11.46 23.45
N SER A 474 6.11 -11.62 22.37
CA SER A 474 6.27 -12.87 21.61
C SER A 474 7.75 -13.18 21.38
N ALA A 475 8.10 -14.46 21.40
CA ALA A 475 9.42 -14.92 20.98
C ALA A 475 9.43 -15.08 19.44
N MET A 476 10.53 -14.66 18.81
CA MET A 476 10.68 -14.68 17.36
C MET A 476 11.95 -15.44 16.93
N LEU A 477 11.90 -16.03 15.75
CA LEU A 477 13.05 -16.71 15.13
C LEU A 477 13.72 -15.75 14.15
N ILE A 478 15.00 -15.47 14.41
CA ILE A 478 15.84 -14.67 13.52
C ILE A 478 17.01 -15.51 12.98
N PRO A 479 17.55 -15.22 11.77
CA PRO A 479 18.79 -15.82 11.29
C PRO A 479 19.95 -15.54 12.24
N GLU A 480 20.83 -16.54 12.44
CA GLU A 480 22.07 -16.39 13.18
C GLU A 480 23.20 -16.01 12.23
N LEU A 481 23.91 -14.92 12.54
CA LEU A 481 25.03 -14.42 11.75
C LEU A 481 26.37 -14.77 12.43
N ALA A 482 27.37 -15.14 11.62
CA ALA A 482 28.76 -15.22 12.02
C ALA A 482 29.50 -13.95 11.57
N TYR A 483 30.20 -13.29 12.49
CA TYR A 483 30.92 -12.04 12.24
C TYR A 483 32.05 -11.83 13.24
N GLY A 484 33.03 -10.96 12.88
CA GLY A 484 34.12 -10.56 13.75
C GLY A 484 33.77 -9.31 14.57
N LEU A 485 34.11 -9.29 15.87
CA LEU A 485 33.90 -8.11 16.72
C LEU A 485 34.90 -6.96 16.41
N VAL A 486 35.90 -7.20 15.56
CA VAL A 486 36.93 -6.18 15.26
C VAL A 486 36.39 -5.11 14.32
N ASP A 487 35.54 -5.48 13.39
CA ASP A 487 34.99 -4.64 12.33
C ASP A 487 33.46 -4.51 12.37
N SER A 488 32.80 -5.20 13.30
CA SER A 488 31.36 -5.22 13.43
C SER A 488 30.91 -4.78 14.83
N GLU A 489 29.86 -3.97 14.87
CA GLU A 489 29.21 -3.50 16.10
C GLU A 489 27.73 -3.90 16.11
N GLU A 490 27.34 -4.59 17.17
CA GLU A 490 25.93 -4.93 17.42
C GLU A 490 25.19 -3.70 17.92
N ILE A 491 24.45 -3.02 17.06
CA ILE A 491 23.64 -1.86 17.44
C ILE A 491 22.43 -2.30 18.26
N ILE A 492 21.78 -3.40 17.84
CA ILE A 492 20.66 -4.02 18.56
C ILE A 492 20.94 -5.51 18.67
N GLN A 493 20.85 -6.02 19.89
CA GLN A 493 21.05 -7.43 20.23
C GLN A 493 19.74 -8.06 20.67
N GLY A 494 19.40 -9.22 20.11
CA GLY A 494 18.35 -10.11 20.60
C GLY A 494 18.92 -11.13 21.58
N ILE A 495 18.18 -11.45 22.64
CA ILE A 495 18.58 -12.32 23.73
C ILE A 495 17.45 -13.32 24.02
N TYR A 496 17.79 -14.53 24.41
CA TYR A 496 16.86 -15.52 24.94
C TYR A 496 17.53 -16.32 26.08
N LYS A 497 16.81 -16.56 27.15
CA LYS A 497 17.06 -17.36 28.38
C LYS A 497 18.53 -17.57 28.85
N ASP A 498 19.45 -17.87 27.94
CA ASP A 498 20.84 -18.30 28.20
C ASP A 498 21.88 -17.18 28.10
N ASN A 499 21.43 -15.94 27.94
CA ASN A 499 22.27 -14.76 27.69
C ASN A 499 23.09 -14.80 26.40
N ASN A 500 22.84 -15.77 25.50
CA ASN A 500 23.40 -15.68 24.16
C ASN A 500 22.82 -14.50 23.43
N ARG A 501 23.65 -13.78 22.71
CA ARG A 501 23.30 -12.55 22.00
C ARG A 501 23.41 -12.75 20.50
N TYR A 502 22.44 -12.23 19.80
CA TYR A 502 22.33 -12.34 18.34
C TYR A 502 22.02 -10.98 17.76
N PRO A 503 22.72 -10.49 16.73
CA PRO A 503 22.46 -9.17 16.18
C PRO A 503 21.11 -9.10 15.50
N LEU A 504 20.27 -8.14 15.91
CA LEU A 504 19.09 -7.72 15.15
C LEU A 504 19.46 -6.62 14.16
N LEU A 505 20.31 -5.68 14.56
CA LEU A 505 20.92 -4.67 13.71
C LEU A 505 22.43 -4.65 13.94
N LEU A 506 23.17 -5.00 12.91
CA LEU A 506 24.64 -5.05 12.91
C LEU A 506 25.17 -3.91 12.05
N GLN A 507 26.08 -3.10 12.56
CA GLN A 507 26.86 -2.14 11.76
C GLN A 507 28.22 -2.73 11.45
N VAL A 508 28.61 -2.76 10.17
CA VAL A 508 29.97 -3.13 9.75
C VAL A 508 30.79 -1.87 9.52
N ARG A 509 32.00 -1.85 10.07
CA ARG A 509 32.91 -0.69 10.07
C ARG A 509 34.17 -1.00 9.24
N GLY A 510 34.84 0.02 8.79
CA GLY A 510 36.29 -0.02 8.59
C GLY A 510 36.81 0.02 7.17
N LEU A 511 36.04 -0.22 6.11
CA LEU A 511 36.59 -0.24 4.74
C LEU A 511 36.19 0.98 3.88
N THR A 512 35.15 1.69 4.26
CA THR A 512 34.58 2.80 3.48
C THR A 512 34.30 4.00 4.38
N LYS A 513 34.02 5.15 3.77
CA LYS A 513 33.55 6.34 4.52
C LYS A 513 32.09 6.19 4.92
N GLY A 514 31.29 5.54 4.09
CA GLY A 514 29.86 5.31 4.30
C GLY A 514 29.59 4.26 5.37
N ARG A 515 28.33 4.14 5.75
CA ARG A 515 27.88 3.21 6.80
C ARG A 515 27.18 2.01 6.16
N PHE A 516 27.52 0.82 6.61
CA PHE A 516 26.91 -0.42 6.17
C PHE A 516 26.24 -1.13 7.34
N PHE A 517 24.95 -1.45 7.17
CA PHE A 517 24.18 -2.14 8.17
C PHE A 517 23.57 -3.44 7.62
N ILE A 518 23.42 -4.41 8.49
CA ILE A 518 22.67 -5.65 8.22
C ILE A 518 21.51 -5.70 9.23
N LEU A 519 20.29 -5.66 8.73
CA LEU A 519 19.07 -5.85 9.51
C LEU A 519 18.65 -7.31 9.41
N THR A 520 18.66 -8.01 10.53
CA THR A 520 18.21 -9.40 10.60
C THR A 520 16.69 -9.44 10.60
N ILE A 521 16.12 -10.07 9.58
CA ILE A 521 14.67 -10.15 9.40
C ILE A 521 14.14 -11.44 10.03
N PRO A 522 13.11 -11.38 10.90
CA PRO A 522 12.46 -12.57 11.44
C PRO A 522 11.89 -13.46 10.34
N GLU A 523 11.83 -14.76 10.60
CA GLU A 523 11.24 -15.75 9.68
C GLU A 523 9.77 -15.47 9.34
N ASN A 524 9.02 -14.99 10.33
CA ASN A 524 7.68 -14.46 10.13
C ASN A 524 7.73 -12.93 10.21
N PHE A 525 7.38 -12.25 9.15
CA PHE A 525 7.45 -10.77 9.11
C PHE A 525 6.48 -10.11 10.10
N ASP A 526 5.38 -10.77 10.48
CA ASP A 526 4.48 -10.28 11.54
C ASP A 526 5.20 -10.10 12.88
N ASP A 527 6.29 -10.85 13.13
CA ASP A 527 7.09 -10.72 14.34
C ASP A 527 7.74 -9.33 14.49
N LEU A 528 7.92 -8.58 13.38
CA LEU A 528 8.35 -7.18 13.42
C LEU A 528 7.40 -6.30 14.24
N TYR A 529 6.12 -6.66 14.32
CA TYR A 529 5.12 -5.89 15.09
C TYR A 529 5.22 -6.14 16.60
N HIS A 530 5.89 -7.22 17.00
CA HIS A 530 6.14 -7.57 18.39
C HIS A 530 7.42 -6.96 18.95
N LEU A 531 8.23 -6.29 18.12
CA LEU A 531 9.42 -5.58 18.58
C LEU A 531 9.02 -4.43 19.54
N PRO A 532 9.71 -4.30 20.69
CA PRO A 532 9.49 -3.19 21.62
C PRO A 532 9.65 -1.83 20.92
N GLN A 533 8.86 -0.85 21.36
CA GLN A 533 8.88 0.51 20.81
C GLN A 533 10.28 1.12 20.78
N GLU A 534 11.07 0.90 21.81
CA GLU A 534 12.42 1.41 21.93
C GLU A 534 13.37 0.80 20.88
N VAL A 535 13.18 -0.48 20.57
CA VAL A 535 13.92 -1.20 19.52
C VAL A 535 13.54 -0.66 18.16
N LEU A 536 12.24 -0.51 17.89
CA LEU A 536 11.74 0.11 16.66
C LEU A 536 12.26 1.54 16.48
N SER A 537 12.32 2.32 17.56
CA SER A 537 12.85 3.68 17.52
C SER A 537 14.34 3.71 17.17
N GLN A 538 15.12 2.71 17.61
CA GLN A 538 16.53 2.59 17.22
C GLN A 538 16.64 2.23 15.73
N ILE A 539 15.87 1.26 15.24
CA ILE A 539 15.82 0.89 13.82
C ILE A 539 15.48 2.12 12.95
N ARG A 540 14.44 2.87 13.32
CA ARG A 540 14.03 4.09 12.59
C ARG A 540 15.13 5.15 12.57
N ARG A 541 15.84 5.37 13.68
CA ARG A 541 16.95 6.34 13.73
C ARG A 541 18.07 6.00 12.76
N ASP A 542 18.41 4.72 12.63
CA ASP A 542 19.52 4.29 11.77
C ASP A 542 19.08 4.18 10.29
N MET A 543 17.83 3.76 10.03
CA MET A 543 17.32 3.65 8.66
C MET A 543 16.92 4.99 8.04
N MET A 544 16.50 5.96 8.85
CA MET A 544 15.89 7.21 8.39
C MET A 544 16.83 8.41 8.56
N GLU A 545 18.13 8.24 8.37
CA GLU A 545 19.10 9.32 8.60
C GLU A 545 18.77 10.60 7.83
N ASP A 546 18.40 10.46 6.56
CA ASP A 546 18.08 11.55 5.64
C ASP A 546 16.67 12.13 5.86
N ILE A 547 15.85 11.52 6.70
CA ILE A 547 14.50 11.98 6.98
C ILE A 547 14.50 12.79 8.27
N PRO A 548 14.02 14.05 8.25
CA PRO A 548 14.16 14.97 9.37
C PRO A 548 13.21 14.68 10.54
N VAL A 549 12.30 13.73 10.41
CA VAL A 549 11.31 13.36 11.45
C VAL A 549 11.17 11.85 11.54
N TYR A 550 10.97 11.32 12.75
CA TYR A 550 10.59 9.94 12.97
C TYR A 550 9.60 9.83 14.14
N LEU A 551 8.91 8.71 14.23
CA LEU A 551 7.97 8.41 15.32
C LEU A 551 8.64 7.47 16.32
N ASP A 552 8.69 7.88 17.59
CA ASP A 552 9.02 6.99 18.69
C ASP A 552 7.71 6.35 19.17
N SER A 553 7.23 5.36 18.40
CA SER A 553 5.90 4.76 18.48
C SER A 553 5.97 3.24 18.45
N PRO A 554 4.94 2.53 18.90
CA PRO A 554 4.80 1.10 18.63
C PRO A 554 4.70 0.84 17.10
N ALA A 555 4.78 -0.41 16.69
CA ALA A 555 4.45 -0.83 15.33
C ALA A 555 2.99 -0.49 14.98
N ARG A 556 2.66 -0.51 13.69
CA ARG A 556 1.35 -0.15 13.15
C ARG A 556 0.97 1.32 13.37
N VAL A 557 1.94 2.18 13.64
CA VAL A 557 1.85 3.63 13.52
C VAL A 557 2.82 4.06 12.43
N CYS A 558 2.27 4.41 11.29
CA CYS A 558 3.03 4.68 10.06
C CYS A 558 3.30 6.15 9.86
N LEU A 559 4.37 6.44 9.15
CA LEU A 559 4.80 7.78 8.78
C LEU A 559 4.79 7.92 7.25
N PHE A 560 4.18 9.01 6.75
CA PHE A 560 4.22 9.40 5.35
C PHE A 560 4.84 10.78 5.27
N THR A 561 5.95 10.92 4.56
CA THR A 561 6.76 12.15 4.53
C THR A 561 6.67 12.88 3.20
N TYR A 562 6.74 14.23 3.25
CA TYR A 562 6.67 15.09 2.09
C TYR A 562 7.78 16.14 2.14
N ASP A 563 8.29 16.54 0.96
CA ASP A 563 9.50 17.36 0.77
C ASP A 563 9.42 18.83 1.26
N ASN A 564 8.25 19.26 1.74
CA ASN A 564 8.01 20.60 2.27
C ASN A 564 7.87 20.65 3.81
N ASN A 565 8.47 19.70 4.53
CA ASN A 565 8.38 19.55 5.99
C ASN A 565 6.97 19.24 6.51
N THR A 566 6.09 18.74 5.66
CA THR A 566 4.82 18.16 6.09
C THR A 566 4.93 16.63 6.21
N PHE A 567 4.12 16.04 7.04
CA PHE A 567 4.03 14.59 7.16
C PHE A 567 2.68 14.17 7.73
N ILE A 568 2.32 12.91 7.48
CA ILE A 568 1.16 12.27 8.07
C ILE A 568 1.66 11.18 9.03
N ALA A 569 1.11 11.16 10.23
CA ALA A 569 1.21 10.01 11.14
C ALA A 569 -0.15 9.31 11.15
N LYS A 570 -0.18 8.01 10.84
CA LYS A 570 -1.41 7.20 10.78
C LYS A 570 -1.31 5.99 11.69
N SER A 571 -2.30 5.82 12.57
CA SER A 571 -2.40 4.66 13.46
C SER A 571 -3.38 3.65 12.88
N TYR A 572 -2.94 2.41 12.72
CA TYR A 572 -3.79 1.26 12.39
C TYR A 572 -4.18 0.45 13.65
N LEU A 573 -3.77 0.93 14.82
CA LEU A 573 -4.07 0.28 16.09
C LEU A 573 -5.56 0.43 16.41
N PRO A 574 -6.21 -0.60 16.99
CA PRO A 574 -7.61 -0.54 17.38
C PRO A 574 -7.85 0.15 18.73
N TYR A 575 -6.81 0.77 19.31
CA TYR A 575 -6.84 1.46 20.60
C TYR A 575 -6.00 2.74 20.54
N PRO A 576 -6.29 3.74 21.41
CA PRO A 576 -5.50 4.96 21.48
C PRO A 576 -4.06 4.67 21.88
N SER A 577 -3.09 5.35 21.28
CA SER A 577 -1.67 5.18 21.57
C SER A 577 -0.99 6.51 21.88
N ARG A 578 -0.12 6.51 22.91
CA ARG A 578 0.79 7.63 23.20
C ARG A 578 2.15 7.31 22.64
N TYR A 579 2.72 8.28 21.95
CA TYR A 579 4.07 8.17 21.41
C TYR A 579 4.69 9.56 21.19
N ASN A 580 5.95 9.61 20.79
CA ASN A 580 6.62 10.86 20.50
C ASN A 580 6.84 11.05 19.01
N ILE A 581 6.59 12.26 18.53
CA ILE A 581 7.11 12.74 17.25
C ILE A 581 8.47 13.39 17.54
N VAL A 582 9.50 12.95 16.86
CA VAL A 582 10.87 13.45 17.05
C VAL A 582 11.34 14.15 15.79
N VAL A 583 11.54 15.46 15.85
CA VAL A 583 12.12 16.26 14.77
C VAL A 583 13.61 16.41 15.01
N LYS A 584 14.45 16.07 14.03
CA LYS A 584 15.93 16.09 14.11
C LYS A 584 16.52 17.50 14.03
N LYS A 585 15.88 18.43 14.74
CA LYS A 585 16.29 19.84 14.85
C LYS A 585 15.96 20.34 16.26
N ALA A 586 16.94 20.90 16.94
CA ALA A 586 16.71 21.55 18.23
C ALA A 586 15.89 22.82 18.04
N GLY A 587 14.86 23.00 18.89
CA GLY A 587 13.98 24.17 18.84
C GLY A 587 13.00 24.17 17.66
N ALA A 588 12.76 23.03 17.02
CA ALA A 588 11.72 22.91 16.01
C ALA A 588 10.33 23.18 16.62
N ARG A 589 9.44 23.74 15.84
CA ARG A 589 8.01 23.92 16.16
C ARG A 589 7.18 22.94 15.34
N LEU A 590 6.15 22.37 15.92
CA LEU A 590 5.27 21.41 15.26
C LEU A 590 3.83 21.92 15.29
N PHE A 591 3.17 21.90 14.14
CA PHE A 591 1.80 22.36 13.96
C PHE A 591 0.93 21.24 13.42
N GLU A 592 -0.27 21.07 13.96
CA GLU A 592 -1.33 20.34 13.26
C GLU A 592 -1.79 21.14 12.05
N LEU A 593 -1.75 20.53 10.88
CA LEU A 593 -1.97 21.25 9.62
C LEU A 593 -3.43 21.72 9.44
N GLU A 594 -4.38 20.98 9.97
CA GLU A 594 -5.81 21.29 9.85
C GLU A 594 -6.24 22.39 10.80
N SER A 595 -5.90 22.27 12.09
CA SER A 595 -6.29 23.22 13.13
C SER A 595 -5.38 24.44 13.21
N GLY A 596 -4.16 24.35 12.67
CA GLY A 596 -3.09 25.33 12.87
C GLY A 596 -2.54 25.37 14.29
N ARG A 597 -2.94 24.46 15.17
CA ARG A 597 -2.52 24.39 16.56
C ARG A 597 -1.05 24.01 16.66
N GLU A 598 -0.27 24.81 17.40
CA GLU A 598 1.09 24.47 17.77
C GLU A 598 1.10 23.44 18.91
N LEU A 599 1.88 22.39 18.77
CA LEU A 599 2.07 21.38 19.81
C LEU A 599 3.24 21.76 20.74
N PRO A 600 3.09 21.57 22.05
CA PRO A 600 4.19 21.78 22.99
C PRO A 600 5.27 20.71 22.78
N GLY A 601 6.53 21.14 22.70
CA GLY A 601 7.68 20.26 22.58
C GLY A 601 8.80 20.65 23.52
N TYR A 602 9.76 19.73 23.69
CA TYR A 602 10.97 19.99 24.47
C TYR A 602 12.23 19.51 23.75
N VAL A 603 13.35 20.18 23.97
CA VAL A 603 14.62 19.84 23.36
C VAL A 603 15.32 18.72 24.13
N LYS A 604 15.77 17.69 23.41
CA LYS A 604 16.55 16.58 23.97
C LYS A 604 17.62 16.14 22.95
N GLY A 605 18.89 16.18 23.34
CA GLY A 605 19.99 15.65 22.54
C GLY A 605 20.08 16.18 21.10
N GLY A 606 19.81 17.49 20.88
CA GLY A 606 19.85 18.11 19.55
C GLY A 606 18.57 17.92 18.72
N THR A 607 17.57 17.24 19.24
CA THR A 607 16.25 17.04 18.62
C THR A 607 15.16 17.78 19.40
N THR A 608 13.98 17.95 18.80
CA THR A 608 12.78 18.39 19.52
C THR A 608 11.76 17.26 19.53
N VAL A 609 11.22 16.99 20.72
CA VAL A 609 10.31 15.88 21.00
C VAL A 609 8.94 16.43 21.33
N PHE A 610 7.91 15.88 20.72
CA PHE A 610 6.50 16.24 20.91
C PHE A 610 5.70 14.99 21.29
N GLU A 611 5.13 15.00 22.50
CA GLU A 611 4.26 13.91 22.95
C GLU A 611 2.86 14.06 22.34
N VAL A 612 2.33 13.00 21.75
CA VAL A 612 1.01 12.96 21.15
C VAL A 612 0.20 11.78 21.66
N LEU A 613 -1.12 11.98 21.77
CA LEU A 613 -2.12 10.93 21.91
C LEU A 613 -2.82 10.79 20.55
N HIS A 614 -2.77 9.60 20.00
CA HIS A 614 -3.35 9.28 18.69
C HIS A 614 -4.57 8.40 18.87
N GLU A 615 -5.68 8.78 18.26
CA GLU A 615 -6.91 8.02 18.28
C GLU A 615 -6.81 6.74 17.43
N PRO A 616 -7.63 5.71 17.72
CA PRO A 616 -7.60 4.45 16.99
C PRO A 616 -7.94 4.62 15.51
N ARG A 617 -7.17 3.99 14.62
CA ARG A 617 -7.46 3.92 13.18
C ARG A 617 -7.73 5.29 12.53
N THR A 618 -6.94 6.30 12.95
CA THR A 618 -7.01 7.66 12.40
C THR A 618 -5.65 8.11 11.89
N TYR A 619 -5.62 9.26 11.27
CA TYR A 619 -4.39 9.96 10.92
C TYR A 619 -4.40 11.40 11.42
N ASN A 620 -3.23 11.98 11.59
CA ASN A 620 -3.02 13.39 11.83
C ASN A 620 -1.99 13.94 10.85
N VAL A 621 -2.22 15.15 10.39
CA VAL A 621 -1.36 15.84 9.43
C VAL A 621 -0.59 16.94 10.14
N TYR A 622 0.72 16.97 9.95
CA TYR A 622 1.61 17.88 10.65
C TYR A 622 2.52 18.65 9.69
N ARG A 623 2.97 19.81 10.17
CA ARG A 623 4.05 20.60 9.58
C ARG A 623 5.01 21.02 10.68
N PHE A 624 6.31 20.89 10.43
CA PHE A 624 7.34 21.41 11.34
C PHE A 624 8.15 22.55 10.69
N GLU A 625 8.70 23.44 11.55
CA GLU A 625 9.50 24.60 11.17
C GLU A 625 10.86 24.64 11.90
#